data_dc794bfc75c7b9cc60628924879e8ca7
#
_entry.id   dc794bfc75c7b9cc60628924879e8ca7
#
_cell.length_a   1.000
_cell.length_b   1.000
_cell.length_c   1.000
_cell.angle_alpha   90.00
_cell.angle_beta   90.00
_cell.angle_gamma   90.00
#
_symmetry.space_group_name_H-M   'P 1'
#
loop_
_entity.id
_entity.type
_entity.pdbx_description
1 polymer ?
#
loop_
_entity_poly.entity_id
_entity_poly.type
_entity_poly.pdbx_seq_one_letter_code
_entity_poly.pdbx_strand_id
1 'polypeptide(L)'
;MKFERTSRFDSDFAALPREHQEQFRSLIPDFHTSTEAFVASGGKTGWPKRLRVHPMTSAPGIWELTWSFASPGGRATFEFVNRDGEVRVLWRRIGDHSIYRTP
;
A
#
# COMPACT_ATOMS: atom_id res chain seq x y z
N MET A 1 -6.63 3.06 -12.80
CA MET A 1 -6.31 1.77 -12.14
C MET A 1 -7.31 1.51 -11.03
N LYS A 2 -7.74 0.28 -10.90
CA LYS A 2 -8.66 -0.12 -9.83
C LYS A 2 -7.89 -0.68 -8.65
N PHE A 3 -8.39 -0.41 -7.45
CA PHE A 3 -7.86 -0.94 -6.20
C PHE A 3 -8.84 -1.95 -5.61
N GLU A 4 -8.29 -3.01 -5.02
CA GLU A 4 -9.04 -4.01 -4.27
C GLU A 4 -8.50 -4.05 -2.85
N ARG A 5 -9.25 -4.63 -1.93
CA ARG A 5 -8.87 -4.78 -0.53
C ARG A 5 -9.21 -6.18 -0.05
N THR A 6 -8.33 -6.75 0.78
CA THR A 6 -8.68 -7.97 1.49
C THR A 6 -9.62 -7.65 2.64
N SER A 7 -10.37 -8.65 3.12
CA SER A 7 -11.19 -8.47 4.31
C SER A 7 -10.34 -8.13 5.53
N ARG A 8 -9.11 -8.62 5.58
CA ARG A 8 -8.18 -8.30 6.66
C ARG A 8 -7.74 -6.86 6.64
N PHE A 9 -7.49 -6.30 5.45
CA PHE A 9 -7.22 -4.87 5.32
C PHE A 9 -8.39 -4.04 5.84
N ASP A 10 -9.61 -4.41 5.47
CA ASP A 10 -10.80 -3.69 5.93
C ASP A 10 -10.93 -3.71 7.45
N SER A 11 -10.69 -4.85 8.08
CA SER A 11 -10.69 -4.97 9.55
C SER A 11 -9.59 -4.13 10.17
N ASP A 12 -8.37 -4.19 9.64
CA ASP A 12 -7.25 -3.39 10.10
C ASP A 12 -7.57 -1.89 10.03
N PHE A 13 -8.12 -1.47 8.90
CA PHE A 13 -8.43 -0.06 8.64
C PHE A 13 -9.50 0.45 9.60
N ALA A 14 -10.55 -0.35 9.82
CA ALA A 14 -11.62 0.01 10.74
C ALA A 14 -11.12 0.15 12.18
N ALA A 15 -10.06 -0.57 12.55
CA ALA A 15 -9.46 -0.50 13.88
C ALA A 15 -8.54 0.71 14.06
N LEU A 16 -8.15 1.41 12.99
CA LEU A 16 -7.30 2.59 13.10
C LEU A 16 -8.07 3.77 13.67
N PRO A 17 -7.42 4.62 14.50
CA PRO A 17 -8.00 5.90 14.89
C PRO A 17 -8.36 6.72 13.63
N ARG A 18 -9.39 7.55 13.74
CA ARG A 18 -9.89 8.34 12.62
C ARG A 18 -8.80 9.20 11.97
N GLU A 19 -7.93 9.80 12.79
CA GLU A 19 -6.81 10.61 12.28
C GLU A 19 -5.88 9.79 11.38
N HIS A 20 -5.62 8.54 11.75
CA HIS A 20 -4.77 7.65 10.98
C HIS A 20 -5.46 7.24 9.68
N GLN A 21 -6.76 6.98 9.72
CA GLN A 21 -7.53 6.70 8.51
C GLN A 21 -7.45 7.86 7.52
N GLU A 22 -7.62 9.08 8.00
CA GLU A 22 -7.55 10.28 7.17
C GLU A 22 -6.14 10.50 6.62
N GLN A 23 -5.12 10.24 7.43
CA GLN A 23 -3.73 10.35 7.04
C GLN A 23 -3.40 9.40 5.88
N PHE A 24 -3.85 8.16 5.97
CA PHE A 24 -3.69 7.19 4.88
C PHE A 24 -4.45 7.64 3.63
N ARG A 25 -5.71 8.05 3.77
CA ARG A 25 -6.52 8.50 2.63
C ARG A 25 -5.90 9.68 1.91
N SER A 26 -5.24 10.58 2.64
CA SER A 26 -4.66 11.79 2.06
C SER A 26 -3.55 11.52 1.05
N LEU A 27 -2.86 10.39 1.16
CA LEU A 27 -1.78 10.05 0.24
C LEU A 27 -2.24 9.21 -0.97
N ILE A 28 -3.47 8.71 -0.95
CA ILE A 28 -3.96 7.83 -2.01
C ILE A 28 -3.96 8.48 -3.40
N PRO A 29 -4.35 9.76 -3.59
CA PRO A 29 -4.26 10.37 -4.92
C PRO A 29 -2.85 10.33 -5.52
N ASP A 30 -1.83 10.67 -4.73
CA ASP A 30 -0.44 10.61 -5.20
C ASP A 30 0.02 9.18 -5.44
N PHE A 31 -0.36 8.26 -4.55
CA PHE A 31 -0.08 6.85 -4.72
C PHE A 31 -0.71 6.32 -6.01
N HIS A 32 -1.96 6.66 -6.27
CA HIS A 32 -2.68 6.23 -7.47
C HIS A 32 -1.96 6.69 -8.74
N THR A 33 -1.67 7.97 -8.84
CA THR A 33 -0.99 8.55 -10.01
C THR A 33 0.38 7.91 -10.22
N SER A 34 1.16 7.79 -9.16
CA SER A 34 2.51 7.21 -9.22
C SER A 34 2.49 5.74 -9.59
N THR A 35 1.51 5.00 -9.08
CA THR A 35 1.37 3.57 -9.36
C THR A 35 0.97 3.33 -10.81
N GLU A 36 0.08 4.13 -11.34
CA GLU A 36 -0.26 4.06 -12.77
C GLU A 36 0.96 4.32 -13.66
N ALA A 37 1.78 5.30 -13.31
CA ALA A 37 3.01 5.59 -14.04
C ALA A 37 4.01 4.43 -13.94
N PHE A 38 4.13 3.81 -12.76
CA PHE A 38 4.98 2.64 -12.55
C PHE A 38 4.57 1.49 -13.47
N VAL A 39 3.29 1.16 -13.50
CA VAL A 39 2.78 0.07 -14.34
C VAL A 39 2.93 0.41 -15.82
N ALA A 40 2.56 1.63 -16.22
CA ALA A 40 2.62 2.05 -17.62
C ALA A 40 4.06 2.08 -18.16
N SER A 41 5.04 2.37 -17.31
CA SER A 41 6.46 2.42 -17.70
C SER A 41 7.17 1.07 -17.65
N GLY A 42 6.47 0.00 -17.26
CA GLY A 42 7.10 -1.30 -17.06
C GLY A 42 8.03 -1.34 -15.86
N GLY A 43 7.74 -0.54 -14.83
CA GLY A 43 8.52 -0.49 -13.60
C GLY A 43 9.67 0.52 -13.61
N LYS A 44 9.78 1.35 -14.66
CA LYS A 44 10.88 2.32 -14.78
C LYS A 44 10.65 3.59 -13.96
N THR A 45 9.40 4.03 -13.85
CA THR A 45 9.02 5.22 -13.08
C THR A 45 8.55 4.77 -11.71
N GLY A 46 9.27 5.15 -10.67
CA GLY A 46 8.91 4.78 -9.30
C GLY A 46 8.02 5.81 -8.63
N TRP A 47 7.82 5.62 -7.32
CA TRP A 47 7.00 6.50 -6.49
C TRP A 47 7.84 7.63 -5.90
N PRO A 48 7.21 8.74 -5.49
CA PRO A 48 7.90 9.75 -4.70
C PRO A 48 8.54 9.13 -3.45
N LYS A 49 9.74 9.58 -3.12
CA LYS A 49 10.50 9.01 -1.98
C LYS A 49 9.75 9.12 -0.65
N ARG A 50 8.93 10.16 -0.49
CA ARG A 50 8.16 10.37 0.75
C ARG A 50 7.17 9.23 1.04
N LEU A 51 6.72 8.51 0.02
CA LEU A 51 5.79 7.38 0.20
C LEU A 51 6.50 6.11 0.65
N ARG A 52 7.80 6.05 0.48
CA ARG A 52 8.62 4.88 0.83
C ARG A 52 8.05 3.56 0.34
N VAL A 53 7.64 3.54 -0.93
CA VAL A 53 7.14 2.32 -1.54
C VAL A 53 8.31 1.48 -2.02
N HIS A 54 8.37 0.25 -1.55
CA HIS A 54 9.40 -0.70 -2.00
C HIS A 54 8.94 -2.14 -1.77
N PRO A 55 9.51 -3.10 -2.52
CA PRO A 55 9.18 -4.50 -2.30
C PRO A 55 9.74 -4.98 -0.96
N MET A 56 9.00 -5.88 -0.31
CA MET A 56 9.46 -6.51 0.92
C MET A 56 10.45 -7.64 0.59
N THR A 57 11.62 -7.60 1.23
CA THR A 57 12.62 -8.66 1.02
C THR A 57 12.18 -9.99 1.62
N SER A 58 11.43 -9.94 2.73
CA SER A 58 10.97 -11.13 3.45
C SER A 58 9.70 -11.76 2.88
N ALA A 59 9.05 -11.09 1.94
CA ALA A 59 7.79 -11.55 1.37
C ALA A 59 7.76 -11.23 -0.14
N PRO A 60 8.32 -12.10 -0.98
CA PRO A 60 8.36 -11.86 -2.43
C PRO A 60 6.96 -11.60 -3.02
N GLY A 61 6.88 -10.59 -3.86
CA GLY A 61 5.61 -10.18 -4.49
C GLY A 61 4.79 -9.21 -3.66
N ILE A 62 5.16 -8.99 -2.39
CA ILE A 62 4.46 -8.04 -1.52
C ILE A 62 5.28 -6.75 -1.45
N TRP A 63 4.58 -5.63 -1.53
CA TRP A 63 5.14 -4.29 -1.45
C TRP A 63 4.68 -3.62 -0.17
N GLU A 64 5.46 -2.66 0.30
CA GLU A 64 5.07 -1.87 1.48
C GLU A 64 5.13 -0.38 1.18
N LEU A 65 4.34 0.36 1.93
CA LEU A 65 4.24 1.82 1.88
C LEU A 65 4.22 2.33 3.32
N THR A 66 4.90 3.45 3.55
CA THR A 66 4.85 4.13 4.84
C THR A 66 3.86 5.28 4.74
N TRP A 67 2.78 5.24 5.55
CA TRP A 67 1.79 6.31 5.58
C TRP A 67 1.92 7.21 6.81
N SER A 68 2.71 6.81 7.81
CA SER A 68 2.99 7.62 8.99
C SER A 68 4.40 7.34 9.52
N PHE A 69 5.13 8.41 9.85
CA PHE A 69 6.45 8.34 10.46
C PHE A 69 6.42 8.57 11.97
N ALA A 70 5.26 8.90 12.53
CA ALA A 70 5.08 9.03 13.97
C ALA A 70 5.20 7.65 14.63
N SER A 71 5.62 7.62 15.89
CA SER A 71 5.73 6.36 16.64
C SER A 71 4.35 5.93 17.18
N PRO A 72 3.94 4.65 16.99
CA PRO A 72 4.59 3.62 16.16
C PRO A 72 4.30 3.88 14.68
N GLY A 73 5.30 3.88 13.84
CA GLY A 73 5.15 4.22 12.43
C GLY A 73 4.07 3.42 11.70
N GLY A 74 3.33 4.08 10.80
CA GLY A 74 2.27 3.45 10.02
C GLY A 74 2.77 2.82 8.74
N ARG A 75 2.29 1.61 8.46
CA ARG A 75 2.65 0.83 7.25
C ARG A 75 1.41 0.25 6.60
N ALA A 76 1.49 0.05 5.29
CA ALA A 76 0.48 -0.71 4.55
C ALA A 76 1.19 -1.62 3.57
N THR A 77 0.60 -2.78 3.30
CA THR A 77 1.15 -3.73 2.34
C THR A 77 0.17 -3.95 1.21
N PHE A 78 0.70 -4.20 0.03
CA PHE A 78 -0.11 -4.46 -1.16
C PHE A 78 0.64 -5.37 -2.12
N GLU A 79 -0.10 -5.92 -3.08
CA GLU A 79 0.47 -6.66 -4.20
C GLU A 79 -0.22 -6.24 -5.49
N PHE A 80 0.43 -6.50 -6.60
CA PHE A 80 -0.19 -6.37 -7.90
C PHE A 80 -0.87 -7.69 -8.25
N VAL A 81 -2.11 -7.60 -8.70
CA VAL A 81 -2.88 -8.76 -9.15
C VAL A 81 -3.36 -8.52 -10.57
N ASN A 82 -3.56 -9.59 -11.31
CA ASN A 82 -4.11 -9.53 -12.66
C ASN A 82 -5.54 -10.03 -12.63
N ARG A 83 -6.47 -9.19 -13.12
CA ARG A 83 -7.89 -9.53 -13.24
C ARG A 83 -8.29 -9.37 -14.70
N ASP A 84 -8.41 -10.47 -15.41
CA ASP A 84 -8.81 -10.49 -16.84
C ASP A 84 -7.88 -9.61 -17.69
N GLY A 85 -6.58 -9.68 -17.46
CA GLY A 85 -5.58 -8.93 -18.19
C GLY A 85 -5.35 -7.50 -17.67
N GLU A 86 -6.08 -7.08 -16.65
CA GLU A 86 -5.94 -5.75 -16.03
C GLU A 86 -5.14 -5.87 -14.73
N VAL A 87 -4.08 -5.06 -14.62
CA VAL A 87 -3.28 -4.99 -13.39
C VAL A 87 -4.01 -4.11 -12.37
N ARG A 88 -4.17 -4.63 -11.16
CA ARG A 88 -4.79 -3.91 -10.04
C ARG A 88 -3.89 -3.99 -8.83
N VAL A 89 -4.09 -3.04 -7.90
CA VAL A 89 -3.48 -3.07 -6.57
C VAL A 89 -4.45 -3.76 -5.62
N LEU A 90 -3.95 -4.77 -4.91
CA LEU A 90 -4.68 -5.41 -3.83
C LEU A 90 -4.04 -5.02 -2.50
N TRP A 91 -4.72 -4.18 -1.73
CA TRP A 91 -4.30 -3.83 -0.38
C TRP A 91 -4.50 -5.02 0.55
N ARG A 92 -3.43 -5.42 1.25
CA ARG A 92 -3.42 -6.63 2.06
C ARG A 92 -3.58 -6.36 3.54
N ARG A 93 -2.77 -5.46 4.09
CA ARG A 93 -2.74 -5.11 5.50
C ARG A 93 -2.47 -3.62 5.69
N ILE A 94 -2.92 -3.06 6.80
CA ILE A 94 -2.57 -1.72 7.23
C ILE A 94 -2.47 -1.70 8.76
N GLY A 95 -1.48 -0.98 9.29
CA GLY A 95 -1.27 -0.89 10.72
C GLY A 95 0.11 -0.33 11.02
N ASP A 96 0.72 -0.83 12.09
CA ASP A 96 2.11 -0.52 12.45
C ASP A 96 3.04 -1.64 11.96
N HIS A 97 4.27 -1.68 12.48
CA HIS A 97 5.25 -2.71 12.11
C HIS A 97 4.79 -4.14 12.43
N SER A 98 3.78 -4.32 13.28
CA SER A 98 3.30 -5.67 13.63
C SER A 98 2.74 -6.41 12.42
N ILE A 99 2.28 -5.71 11.39
CA ILE A 99 1.76 -6.34 10.18
C ILE A 99 2.82 -7.12 9.40
N TYR A 100 4.10 -6.88 9.66
CA TYR A 100 5.20 -7.56 8.94
C TYR A 100 5.27 -9.06 9.23
N ARG A 101 4.64 -9.53 10.29
CA ARG A 101 4.58 -10.97 10.62
C ARG A 101 3.70 -11.72 9.62
N THR A 102 2.65 -11.05 9.13
CA THR A 102 1.70 -11.61 8.17
C THR A 102 1.31 -10.52 7.17
N PRO A 103 2.25 -10.11 6.34
CA PRO A 103 2.00 -9.00 5.44
C PRO A 103 1.02 -9.41 4.33
#